data_e354031fc061839b9708677b53341ce6
#
_entry.id   e354031fc061839b9708677b53341ce6
#
_cell.length_a   1.000
_cell.length_b   1.000
_cell.length_c   1.000
_cell.angle_alpha   90.00
_cell.angle_beta   90.00
_cell.angle_gamma   90.00
#
_symmetry.space_group_name_H-M   'P 1'
#
loop_
_entity.id
_entity.type
_entity.pdbx_description
1 polymer ?
#
loop_
_entity_poly.entity_id
_entity_poly.type
_entity_poly.pdbx_seq_one_letter_code
_entity_poly.pdbx_strand_id
1 'polypeptide(L)'
;MPRRACFDSSSLLDHTALRILEQRQDSVHELIEKLPKGERPHLLDLVCKWGFDGSSGQSEYKQRFSTTDLSDDASLFCTTLVPLQLKYKEQVIWENPVPSSTRFCRPIHLQYKKESQELSQEEHQNMETEIQQLQPIAVDLDIQVEGESPRKENVNVKYNLYLTMVDQKVINAITKTSSTMRCYICGATPKDFNNIHHLPQPVPDRYKFGLCPLHKWIRCFEMMLHIPYRLPFQKWRAQSDEDKSAMAERKKQIQDLFRSQLGLKVDQPKPGYGTSNDGNTARRAFSDETKFANICGLEENLVHRFHMILIALSSGLPMNPQKFGTYCLDTAKLCIDLYPWFKMPVSVHVLLIHGAQIISSSVLPIGMMSEEAQEARNKDNKLFRLKYARKMSRMHTMSDVFHRLMVTGDIVISSKSVYNRKKKSPVPPEVREMTKEPELVVGEASPTPTYSPSDSSEGDSS
;
A
#
# COMPACT_ATOMS: atom_id res chain seq x y z
N MET A 1 5.46 3.61 -33.03
CA MET A 1 5.13 4.81 -32.24
C MET A 1 5.32 4.50 -30.78
N PRO A 2 5.85 5.38 -29.93
CA PRO A 2 6.07 5.07 -28.53
C PRO A 2 4.73 4.80 -27.84
N ARG A 3 4.61 3.59 -27.27
CA ARG A 3 3.44 3.14 -26.50
C ARG A 3 3.65 3.36 -25.00
N ARG A 4 4.75 3.99 -24.63
CA ARG A 4 5.23 4.22 -23.29
C ARG A 4 5.62 5.68 -23.13
N ALA A 5 5.10 6.34 -22.11
CA ALA A 5 5.69 7.55 -21.56
C ALA A 5 6.55 7.11 -20.36
N CYS A 6 7.79 7.53 -20.34
CA CYS A 6 8.72 7.20 -19.26
C CYS A 6 9.56 8.42 -18.90
N PHE A 7 10.01 8.45 -17.67
CA PHE A 7 11.10 9.25 -17.20
C PHE A 7 12.24 8.30 -16.82
N ASP A 8 13.47 8.71 -17.01
CA ASP A 8 14.61 7.97 -16.50
C ASP A 8 14.57 7.96 -14.97
N SER A 9 14.67 6.78 -14.38
CA SER A 9 14.52 6.60 -12.92
C SER A 9 15.55 7.41 -12.13
N SER A 10 16.78 7.53 -12.65
CA SER A 10 17.83 8.34 -12.03
C SER A 10 17.45 9.82 -12.04
N SER A 11 17.10 10.37 -13.20
CA SER A 11 16.69 11.78 -13.34
C SER A 11 15.46 12.13 -12.48
N LEU A 12 14.52 11.19 -12.31
CA LEU A 12 13.35 11.38 -11.45
C LEU A 12 13.74 11.43 -9.98
N LEU A 13 14.65 10.56 -9.56
CA LEU A 13 15.16 10.50 -8.19
C LEU A 13 16.01 11.73 -7.87
N ASP A 14 16.90 12.13 -8.79
CA ASP A 14 17.72 13.33 -8.68
C ASP A 14 16.84 14.57 -8.48
N HIS A 15 15.84 14.75 -9.34
CA HIS A 15 14.87 15.83 -9.20
C HIS A 15 14.09 15.74 -7.88
N THR A 16 13.76 14.54 -7.41
CA THR A 16 13.04 14.34 -6.14
C THR A 16 13.93 14.76 -4.95
N ALA A 17 15.20 14.34 -4.96
CA ALA A 17 16.18 14.69 -3.95
C ALA A 17 16.39 16.21 -3.88
N LEU A 18 16.61 16.85 -5.03
CA LEU A 18 16.76 18.31 -5.13
C LEU A 18 15.54 19.04 -4.54
N ARG A 19 14.31 18.61 -4.90
CA ARG A 19 13.08 19.22 -4.38
C ARG A 19 12.91 19.08 -2.86
N ILE A 20 13.36 17.97 -2.27
CA ILE A 20 13.34 17.76 -0.82
C ILE A 20 14.41 18.67 -0.16
N LEU A 21 15.62 18.69 -0.70
CA LEU A 21 16.71 19.50 -0.19
C LEU A 21 16.39 20.99 -0.25
N GLU A 22 15.79 21.50 -1.35
CA GLU A 22 15.31 22.88 -1.47
C GLU A 22 14.34 23.27 -0.34
N GLN A 23 13.53 22.33 0.16
CA GLN A 23 12.58 22.60 1.25
C GLN A 23 13.21 22.47 2.65
N ARG A 24 14.37 21.85 2.77
CA ARG A 24 14.99 21.46 4.04
C ARG A 24 16.42 21.94 4.19
N GLN A 25 16.79 23.00 3.48
CA GLN A 25 18.14 23.57 3.54
C GLN A 25 18.56 23.86 4.98
N ASP A 26 17.70 24.49 5.78
CA ASP A 26 17.99 24.82 7.18
C ASP A 26 18.25 23.57 8.03
N SER A 27 17.41 22.54 7.88
CA SER A 27 17.55 21.27 8.62
C SER A 27 18.82 20.51 8.23
N VAL A 28 19.20 20.57 6.95
CA VAL A 28 20.46 19.97 6.45
C VAL A 28 21.67 20.78 7.00
N HIS A 29 21.54 22.07 7.01
CA HIS A 29 22.59 22.96 7.56
C HIS A 29 22.83 22.67 9.05
N GLU A 30 21.77 22.65 9.87
CA GLU A 30 21.86 22.31 11.31
C GLU A 30 22.51 20.96 11.56
N LEU A 31 22.21 19.98 10.68
CA LEU A 31 22.84 18.67 10.73
C LEU A 31 24.33 18.75 10.44
N ILE A 32 24.71 19.43 9.36
CA ILE A 32 26.11 19.53 8.93
C ILE A 32 26.99 20.24 9.99
N GLU A 33 26.44 21.24 10.66
CA GLU A 33 27.16 21.94 11.73
C GLU A 33 27.47 21.08 12.96
N LYS A 34 26.57 20.13 13.25
CA LYS A 34 26.74 19.19 14.36
C LYS A 34 27.71 18.05 14.05
N LEU A 35 28.10 17.87 12.77
CA LEU A 35 28.97 16.78 12.36
C LEU A 35 30.44 17.11 12.43
N PRO A 36 31.31 16.14 12.80
CA PRO A 36 32.76 16.34 12.78
C PRO A 36 33.26 16.72 11.38
N LYS A 37 34.17 17.72 11.31
CA LYS A 37 34.69 18.22 10.02
C LYS A 37 35.40 17.19 9.13
N GLY A 38 35.64 15.97 9.62
CA GLY A 38 36.28 14.87 8.89
C GLY A 38 35.33 13.89 8.18
N GLU A 39 34.00 13.98 8.38
CA GLU A 39 33.02 13.07 7.78
C GLU A 39 32.40 13.59 6.46
N ARG A 40 33.19 14.28 5.62
CA ARG A 40 32.71 14.83 4.34
C ARG A 40 33.20 13.99 3.14
N PRO A 41 32.41 13.89 2.04
CA PRO A 41 31.09 14.46 1.81
C PRO A 41 30.00 13.68 2.56
N HIS A 42 28.99 14.42 3.07
CA HIS A 42 27.89 13.81 3.82
C HIS A 42 27.00 12.98 2.92
N LEU A 43 26.82 11.70 3.24
CA LEU A 43 25.98 10.78 2.48
C LEU A 43 24.60 10.70 3.13
N LEU A 44 23.60 11.25 2.46
CA LEU A 44 22.19 11.17 2.84
C LEU A 44 21.53 9.98 2.15
N ASP A 45 20.61 9.32 2.83
CA ASP A 45 19.80 8.23 2.30
C ASP A 45 18.39 8.73 1.97
N LEU A 46 17.99 8.69 0.70
CA LEU A 46 16.62 8.88 0.27
C LEU A 46 15.93 7.52 0.17
N VAL A 47 15.06 7.26 1.15
CA VAL A 47 14.26 6.04 1.22
C VAL A 47 12.97 6.23 0.43
N CYS A 48 12.72 5.36 -0.54
CA CYS A 48 11.55 5.37 -1.38
C CYS A 48 10.88 4.01 -1.42
N LYS A 49 9.57 3.98 -1.61
CA LYS A 49 8.84 2.79 -2.07
C LYS A 49 8.47 2.94 -3.52
N TRP A 50 8.40 1.82 -4.22
CA TRP A 50 7.96 1.78 -5.59
C TRP A 50 7.07 0.57 -5.85
N GLY A 51 6.40 0.58 -6.99
CA GLY A 51 5.59 -0.52 -7.45
C GLY A 51 4.88 -0.19 -8.74
N PHE A 52 4.07 -1.14 -9.19
CA PHE A 52 3.32 -1.01 -10.43
C PHE A 52 1.99 -1.73 -10.33
N ASP A 53 1.03 -1.24 -11.10
CA ASP A 53 -0.32 -1.78 -11.15
C ASP A 53 -0.98 -1.51 -12.50
N GLY A 54 -1.89 -2.39 -12.89
CA GLY A 54 -2.69 -2.27 -14.09
C GLY A 54 -4.12 -1.81 -13.78
N SER A 55 -4.57 -0.74 -14.45
CA SER A 55 -5.96 -0.32 -14.38
C SER A 55 -6.69 -0.58 -15.70
N SER A 56 -7.88 -1.17 -15.62
CA SER A 56 -8.76 -1.45 -16.76
C SER A 56 -10.00 -0.54 -16.76
N GLY A 57 -10.82 -0.63 -17.81
CA GLY A 57 -12.04 0.17 -17.96
C GLY A 57 -11.76 1.64 -18.28
N GLN A 58 -10.63 1.91 -18.92
CA GLN A 58 -10.33 3.20 -19.51
C GLN A 58 -11.17 3.45 -20.78
N SER A 59 -11.35 4.72 -21.15
CA SER A 59 -12.02 5.07 -22.41
C SER A 59 -11.14 4.67 -23.60
N GLU A 60 -11.66 3.87 -24.51
CA GLU A 60 -10.97 3.52 -25.73
C GLU A 60 -11.00 4.64 -26.78
N TYR A 61 -9.94 4.72 -27.59
CA TYR A 61 -9.96 5.54 -28.78
C TYR A 61 -10.80 4.87 -29.86
N LYS A 62 -11.60 5.66 -30.58
CA LYS A 62 -12.39 5.18 -31.73
C LYS A 62 -11.51 4.78 -32.92
N GLN A 63 -10.29 5.33 -33.02
CA GLN A 63 -9.34 4.98 -34.08
C GLN A 63 -8.62 3.67 -33.75
N ARG A 64 -8.60 2.75 -34.71
CA ARG A 64 -7.84 1.51 -34.59
C ARG A 64 -6.33 1.78 -34.60
N PHE A 65 -5.56 0.90 -33.97
CA PHE A 65 -4.11 0.90 -34.12
C PHE A 65 -3.73 0.58 -35.58
N SER A 66 -2.72 1.25 -36.09
CA SER A 66 -2.20 1.03 -37.44
C SER A 66 -1.43 -0.28 -37.61
N THR A 67 -1.17 -1.00 -36.54
CA THR A 67 -0.46 -2.28 -36.51
C THR A 67 -1.35 -3.34 -35.85
N THR A 68 -1.24 -4.58 -36.33
CA THR A 68 -1.95 -5.79 -35.85
C THR A 68 -1.63 -6.17 -34.39
N ASP A 69 -0.82 -5.40 -33.71
CA ASP A 69 -0.47 -5.57 -32.30
C ASP A 69 -1.69 -5.24 -31.43
N LEU A 70 -2.14 -6.20 -30.69
CA LEU A 70 -3.28 -6.23 -29.75
C LEU A 70 -3.09 -5.33 -28.52
N SER A 71 -2.59 -4.11 -28.66
CA SER A 71 -2.49 -3.18 -27.54
C SER A 71 -3.85 -2.56 -27.26
N ASP A 72 -4.37 -2.92 -26.11
CA ASP A 72 -5.65 -2.48 -25.59
C ASP A 72 -5.45 -1.16 -24.83
N ASP A 73 -5.90 -0.04 -25.42
CA ASP A 73 -5.86 1.26 -24.73
C ASP A 73 -7.01 1.46 -23.72
N ALA A 74 -7.87 0.46 -23.52
CA ALA A 74 -8.78 0.35 -22.40
C ALA A 74 -8.05 -0.01 -21.10
N SER A 75 -6.80 -0.44 -21.17
CA SER A 75 -5.97 -0.78 -20.03
C SER A 75 -4.73 0.12 -19.96
N LEU A 76 -4.37 0.52 -18.76
CA LEU A 76 -3.21 1.35 -18.48
C LEU A 76 -2.37 0.69 -17.39
N PHE A 77 -1.09 0.49 -17.68
CA PHE A 77 -0.12 -0.04 -16.71
C PHE A 77 0.80 1.10 -16.27
N CYS A 78 0.93 1.28 -14.96
CA CYS A 78 1.65 2.41 -14.38
C CYS A 78 2.64 1.96 -13.31
N THR A 79 3.91 2.36 -13.45
CA THR A 79 4.96 2.19 -12.45
C THR A 79 5.19 3.52 -11.76
N THR A 80 5.17 3.53 -10.43
CA THR A 80 5.30 4.75 -9.63
C THR A 80 6.29 4.60 -8.48
N LEU A 81 6.72 5.74 -7.99
CA LEU A 81 7.64 5.95 -6.89
C LEU A 81 7.04 6.90 -5.87
N VAL A 82 7.22 6.62 -4.59
CA VAL A 82 6.87 7.53 -3.48
C VAL A 82 8.08 7.69 -2.57
N PRO A 83 8.65 8.90 -2.44
CA PRO A 83 9.67 9.18 -1.44
C PRO A 83 9.05 9.13 -0.04
N LEU A 84 9.75 8.53 0.91
CA LEU A 84 9.28 8.32 2.28
C LEU A 84 10.07 9.13 3.30
N GLN A 85 11.39 9.04 3.26
CA GLN A 85 12.28 9.77 4.18
C GLN A 85 13.58 10.14 3.49
N LEU A 86 14.10 11.32 3.84
CA LEU A 86 15.49 11.69 3.65
C LEU A 86 16.16 11.68 5.01
N LYS A 87 17.24 10.92 5.17
CA LYS A 87 17.90 10.74 6.47
C LYS A 87 19.42 10.71 6.35
N TYR A 88 20.07 11.04 7.47
CA TYR A 88 21.48 10.81 7.67
C TYR A 88 21.65 9.80 8.82
N LYS A 89 22.14 8.61 8.52
CA LYS A 89 22.16 7.49 9.48
C LYS A 89 20.74 7.26 10.05
N GLU A 90 20.56 7.44 11.36
CA GLU A 90 19.24 7.30 12.01
C GLU A 90 18.47 8.62 12.12
N GLN A 91 19.09 9.77 11.83
CA GLN A 91 18.44 11.07 11.93
C GLN A 91 17.60 11.36 10.68
N VAL A 92 16.29 11.55 10.86
CA VAL A 92 15.36 11.91 9.79
C VAL A 92 15.39 13.42 9.57
N ILE A 93 15.72 13.85 8.35
CA ILE A 93 15.75 15.25 7.91
C ILE A 93 14.39 15.66 7.33
N TRP A 94 13.81 14.78 6.55
CA TRP A 94 12.50 14.96 5.95
C TRP A 94 11.73 13.65 5.95
N GLU A 95 10.44 13.73 6.24
CA GLU A 95 9.52 12.60 6.18
C GLU A 95 8.27 12.99 5.39
N ASN A 96 7.81 12.07 4.57
CA ASN A 96 6.57 12.23 3.82
C ASN A 96 5.36 12.23 4.78
N PRO A 97 4.63 13.36 4.91
CA PRO A 97 3.52 13.45 5.86
C PRO A 97 2.28 12.62 5.45
N VAL A 98 2.23 12.17 4.20
CA VAL A 98 1.07 11.48 3.62
C VAL A 98 1.49 10.35 2.65
N PRO A 99 2.22 9.33 3.12
CA PRO A 99 2.85 8.30 2.27
C PRO A 99 1.83 7.43 1.49
N SER A 100 0.58 7.42 1.91
CA SER A 100 -0.52 6.70 1.22
C SER A 100 -1.31 7.56 0.24
N SER A 101 -0.93 8.85 0.08
CA SER A 101 -1.60 9.79 -0.83
C SER A 101 -0.93 9.85 -2.20
N THR A 102 -1.69 10.25 -3.22
CA THR A 102 -1.15 10.53 -4.56
C THR A 102 -0.24 11.76 -4.61
N ARG A 103 -0.22 12.61 -3.57
CA ARG A 103 0.49 13.89 -3.55
C ARG A 103 1.99 13.80 -3.80
N PHE A 104 2.63 12.73 -3.35
CA PHE A 104 4.05 12.48 -3.57
C PHE A 104 4.30 11.23 -4.41
N CYS A 105 3.22 10.68 -5.01
CA CYS A 105 3.31 9.52 -5.88
C CYS A 105 3.67 9.96 -7.29
N ARG A 106 4.89 9.67 -7.74
CA ARG A 106 5.49 10.11 -9.00
C ARG A 106 5.48 8.97 -10.01
N PRO A 107 5.05 9.21 -11.27
CA PRO A 107 5.11 8.19 -12.30
C PRO A 107 6.55 8.01 -12.80
N ILE A 108 6.97 6.75 -12.93
CA ILE A 108 8.20 6.35 -13.64
C ILE A 108 7.82 5.97 -15.06
N HIS A 109 6.92 4.99 -15.19
CA HIS A 109 6.47 4.46 -16.48
C HIS A 109 4.95 4.50 -16.59
N LEU A 110 4.46 4.80 -17.78
CA LEU A 110 3.05 4.76 -18.13
C LEU A 110 2.90 4.14 -19.53
N GLN A 111 2.13 3.06 -19.66
CA GLN A 111 1.97 2.35 -20.93
C GLN A 111 0.58 1.79 -21.13
N TYR A 112 0.10 1.80 -22.38
CA TYR A 112 -1.16 1.14 -22.76
C TYR A 112 -0.92 -0.36 -22.91
N LYS A 113 -1.01 -1.07 -21.80
CA LYS A 113 -0.94 -2.52 -21.74
C LYS A 113 -1.86 -3.03 -20.64
N LYS A 114 -2.46 -4.18 -20.88
CA LYS A 114 -3.17 -4.93 -19.84
C LYS A 114 -2.14 -5.65 -18.98
N GLU A 115 -2.35 -5.59 -17.67
CA GLU A 115 -1.52 -6.33 -16.72
C GLU A 115 -1.57 -7.82 -17.00
N SER A 116 -0.40 -8.45 -17.11
CA SER A 116 -0.22 -9.89 -17.23
C SER A 116 0.93 -10.36 -16.34
N GLN A 117 1.07 -11.66 -16.17
CA GLN A 117 2.17 -12.24 -15.39
C GLN A 117 3.52 -11.91 -16.03
N GLU A 118 3.61 -12.03 -17.36
CA GLU A 118 4.82 -11.75 -18.13
C GLU A 118 5.21 -10.29 -18.03
N LEU A 119 4.25 -9.36 -18.19
CA LEU A 119 4.49 -7.93 -18.08
C LEU A 119 4.96 -7.55 -16.66
N SER A 120 4.38 -8.16 -15.63
CA SER A 120 4.79 -7.93 -14.24
C SER A 120 6.21 -8.41 -13.96
N GLN A 121 6.61 -9.55 -14.53
CA GLN A 121 7.98 -10.08 -14.42
C GLN A 121 8.98 -9.21 -15.20
N GLU A 122 8.62 -8.81 -16.43
CA GLU A 122 9.43 -7.92 -17.28
C GLU A 122 9.67 -6.58 -16.58
N GLU A 123 8.61 -5.93 -16.08
CA GLU A 123 8.73 -4.64 -15.43
C GLU A 123 9.55 -4.73 -14.12
N HIS A 124 9.34 -5.77 -13.32
CA HIS A 124 10.16 -6.01 -12.14
C HIS A 124 11.64 -6.14 -12.48
N GLN A 125 11.98 -6.95 -13.49
CA GLN A 125 13.37 -7.18 -13.89
C GLN A 125 14.02 -5.89 -14.45
N ASN A 126 13.29 -5.12 -15.26
CA ASN A 126 13.75 -3.85 -15.78
C ASN A 126 14.05 -2.85 -14.67
N MET A 127 13.12 -2.68 -13.73
CA MET A 127 13.30 -1.79 -12.58
C MET A 127 14.45 -2.23 -11.67
N GLU A 128 14.60 -3.52 -11.38
CA GLU A 128 15.74 -4.03 -10.60
C GLU A 128 17.08 -3.70 -11.29
N THR A 129 17.13 -3.80 -12.62
CA THR A 129 18.31 -3.44 -13.39
C THR A 129 18.61 -1.94 -13.33
N GLU A 130 17.57 -1.09 -13.48
CA GLU A 130 17.69 0.37 -13.33
C GLU A 130 18.17 0.74 -11.91
N ILE A 131 17.57 0.14 -10.87
CA ILE A 131 17.93 0.39 -9.46
C ILE A 131 19.40 0.02 -9.17
N GLN A 132 19.90 -1.08 -9.72
CA GLN A 132 21.29 -1.50 -9.55
C GLN A 132 22.30 -0.55 -10.21
N GLN A 133 21.88 0.22 -11.21
CA GLN A 133 22.70 1.18 -11.92
C GLN A 133 22.67 2.59 -11.31
N LEU A 134 21.80 2.84 -10.31
CA LEU A 134 21.70 4.13 -9.68
C LEU A 134 23.00 4.53 -8.98
N GLN A 135 23.42 5.77 -9.22
CA GLN A 135 24.56 6.36 -8.54
C GLN A 135 24.07 7.49 -7.62
N PRO A 136 24.74 7.75 -6.51
CA PRO A 136 24.44 8.91 -5.66
C PRO A 136 24.60 10.21 -6.44
N ILE A 137 23.68 11.15 -6.25
CA ILE A 137 23.82 12.50 -6.78
C ILE A 137 24.60 13.40 -5.80
N ALA A 138 25.55 14.18 -6.31
CA ALA A 138 26.20 15.24 -5.57
C ALA A 138 25.41 16.54 -5.75
N VAL A 139 25.05 17.18 -4.65
CA VAL A 139 24.28 18.44 -4.63
C VAL A 139 25.03 19.49 -3.83
N ASP A 140 25.27 20.64 -4.47
CA ASP A 140 25.79 21.82 -3.79
C ASP A 140 24.63 22.62 -3.18
N LEU A 141 24.64 22.77 -1.86
CA LEU A 141 23.66 23.55 -1.14
C LEU A 141 24.26 24.91 -0.83
N ASP A 142 23.56 25.99 -1.18
CA ASP A 142 23.91 27.36 -0.79
C ASP A 142 23.42 27.63 0.65
N ILE A 143 24.32 27.56 1.60
CA ILE A 143 24.01 27.76 3.01
C ILE A 143 24.20 29.22 3.36
N GLN A 144 23.13 29.87 3.82
CA GLN A 144 23.15 31.25 4.33
C GLN A 144 22.98 31.20 5.85
N VAL A 145 23.98 31.61 6.57
CA VAL A 145 23.94 31.79 8.03
C VAL A 145 23.89 33.29 8.33
N GLU A 146 23.00 33.69 9.23
CA GLU A 146 22.90 35.10 9.65
C GLU A 146 24.20 35.55 10.26
N GLY A 147 24.86 36.54 9.64
CA GLY A 147 26.17 37.08 10.09
C GLY A 147 27.41 36.41 9.49
N GLU A 148 27.26 35.38 8.63
CA GLU A 148 28.36 34.73 7.91
C GLU A 148 28.29 34.95 6.40
N SER A 149 29.43 34.81 5.71
CA SER A 149 29.45 34.79 4.24
C SER A 149 28.75 33.50 3.73
N PRO A 150 27.92 33.59 2.67
CA PRO A 150 27.32 32.41 2.06
C PRO A 150 28.39 31.36 1.73
N ARG A 151 28.17 30.12 2.12
CA ARG A 151 29.10 29.02 1.81
C ARG A 151 28.36 27.90 1.06
N LYS A 152 29.11 27.19 0.21
CA LYS A 152 28.61 25.98 -0.46
C LYS A 152 29.01 24.76 0.32
N GLU A 153 28.04 23.90 0.60
CA GLU A 153 28.26 22.59 1.19
C GLU A 153 27.82 21.51 0.20
N ASN A 154 28.71 20.55 -0.04
CA ASN A 154 28.40 19.40 -0.91
C ASN A 154 27.82 18.26 -0.10
N VAL A 155 26.66 17.76 -0.53
CA VAL A 155 26.02 16.56 0.03
C VAL A 155 25.80 15.56 -1.08
N ASN A 156 25.98 14.27 -0.76
CA ASN A 156 25.64 13.19 -1.67
C ASN A 156 24.34 12.54 -1.21
N VAL A 157 23.42 12.25 -2.15
CA VAL A 157 22.16 11.55 -1.86
C VAL A 157 22.18 10.19 -2.53
N LYS A 158 22.13 9.13 -1.71
CA LYS A 158 21.97 7.75 -2.15
C LYS A 158 20.51 7.35 -2.14
N TYR A 159 20.12 6.49 -3.06
CA TYR A 159 18.75 6.03 -3.26
C TYR A 159 18.55 4.60 -2.74
N ASN A 160 17.56 4.42 -1.86
CA ASN A 160 17.15 3.11 -1.35
C ASN A 160 15.68 2.88 -1.71
N LEU A 161 15.44 1.99 -2.69
CA LEU A 161 14.12 1.71 -3.26
C LEU A 161 13.61 0.35 -2.82
N TYR A 162 12.37 0.31 -2.35
CA TYR A 162 11.72 -0.91 -1.84
C TYR A 162 10.45 -1.21 -2.63
N LEU A 163 10.36 -2.42 -3.19
CA LEU A 163 9.18 -2.90 -3.93
C LEU A 163 8.09 -3.34 -2.94
N THR A 164 7.18 -2.44 -2.61
CA THR A 164 6.07 -2.72 -1.67
C THR A 164 4.71 -2.28 -2.18
N MET A 165 4.67 -1.42 -3.23
CA MET A 165 3.41 -0.97 -3.81
C MET A 165 2.94 -1.93 -4.91
N VAL A 166 2.75 -3.20 -4.54
CA VAL A 166 2.29 -4.28 -5.44
C VAL A 166 1.28 -5.16 -4.73
N ASP A 167 0.29 -5.66 -5.48
CA ASP A 167 -0.68 -6.59 -4.94
C ASP A 167 -0.16 -8.03 -4.87
N GLN A 168 -0.91 -8.92 -4.23
CA GLN A 168 -0.53 -10.33 -4.11
C GLN A 168 -0.43 -11.05 -5.46
N LYS A 169 -1.20 -10.65 -6.47
CA LYS A 169 -1.17 -11.25 -7.81
C LYS A 169 0.16 -10.94 -8.48
N VAL A 170 0.64 -9.71 -8.37
CA VAL A 170 1.96 -9.28 -8.83
C VAL A 170 3.06 -10.03 -8.08
N ILE A 171 2.98 -10.13 -6.74
CA ILE A 171 3.97 -10.88 -5.94
C ILE A 171 4.02 -12.35 -6.40
N ASN A 172 2.85 -12.98 -6.63
CA ASN A 172 2.80 -14.35 -7.14
C ASN A 172 3.45 -14.48 -8.53
N ALA A 173 3.26 -13.49 -9.41
CA ALA A 173 3.91 -13.47 -10.72
C ALA A 173 5.44 -13.39 -10.59
N ILE A 174 5.96 -12.47 -9.78
CA ILE A 174 7.40 -12.26 -9.54
C ILE A 174 8.02 -13.50 -8.88
N THR A 175 7.36 -14.07 -7.87
CA THR A 175 7.86 -15.26 -7.13
C THR A 175 7.60 -16.57 -7.85
N LYS A 176 6.98 -16.55 -9.02
CA LYS A 176 6.56 -17.72 -9.82
C LYS A 176 5.71 -18.70 -8.98
N THR A 177 4.87 -18.16 -8.10
CA THR A 177 3.95 -18.96 -7.30
C THR A 177 2.82 -19.46 -8.17
N SER A 178 2.63 -20.77 -8.26
CA SER A 178 1.78 -21.43 -9.25
C SER A 178 0.28 -21.19 -9.09
N SER A 179 -0.18 -20.64 -7.96
CA SER A 179 -1.61 -20.42 -7.68
C SER A 179 -1.80 -19.26 -6.73
N THR A 180 -2.86 -18.47 -6.97
CA THR A 180 -3.30 -17.40 -6.05
C THR A 180 -3.80 -17.94 -4.70
N MET A 181 -4.05 -19.24 -4.58
CA MET A 181 -4.42 -19.91 -3.33
C MET A 181 -3.22 -20.48 -2.58
N ARG A 182 -2.01 -20.36 -3.09
CA ARG A 182 -0.78 -20.80 -2.43
C ARG A 182 -0.08 -19.62 -1.78
N CYS A 183 0.40 -19.81 -0.55
CA CYS A 183 1.21 -18.80 0.12
C CYS A 183 2.56 -18.62 -0.61
N TYR A 184 2.86 -17.42 -1.05
CA TYR A 184 4.11 -17.13 -1.76
C TYR A 184 5.33 -17.22 -0.82
N ILE A 185 5.14 -17.13 0.50
CA ILE A 185 6.23 -17.17 1.50
C ILE A 185 6.60 -18.62 1.84
N CYS A 186 5.63 -19.43 2.31
CA CYS A 186 5.91 -20.79 2.79
C CYS A 186 5.42 -21.90 1.84
N GLY A 187 4.69 -21.55 0.78
CA GLY A 187 4.16 -22.55 -0.15
C GLY A 187 2.95 -23.33 0.34
N ALA A 188 2.44 -23.05 1.56
CA ALA A 188 1.23 -23.67 2.12
C ALA A 188 0.02 -23.43 1.23
N THR A 189 -0.95 -24.34 1.30
CA THR A 189 -2.21 -24.31 0.56
C THR A 189 -3.42 -24.27 1.53
N PRO A 190 -4.65 -24.07 1.06
CA PRO A 190 -5.82 -24.07 1.94
C PRO A 190 -6.01 -25.34 2.79
N LYS A 191 -5.35 -26.45 2.45
CA LYS A 191 -5.36 -27.67 3.27
C LYS A 191 -4.52 -27.51 4.53
N ASP A 192 -3.49 -26.68 4.44
CA ASP A 192 -2.45 -26.52 5.47
C ASP A 192 -2.75 -25.32 6.41
N PHE A 193 -3.50 -24.30 5.94
CA PHE A 193 -3.63 -23.01 6.62
C PHE A 193 -4.17 -23.08 8.06
N ASN A 194 -5.04 -24.06 8.35
CA ASN A 194 -5.57 -24.28 9.70
C ASN A 194 -4.65 -25.15 10.58
N ASN A 195 -3.60 -25.78 10.00
CA ASN A 195 -2.62 -26.55 10.73
C ASN A 195 -1.36 -25.71 11.01
N ILE A 196 -1.53 -24.68 11.83
CA ILE A 196 -0.51 -23.66 12.09
C ILE A 196 0.77 -24.18 12.74
N HIS A 197 0.77 -25.40 13.30
CA HIS A 197 1.93 -26.04 13.93
C HIS A 197 2.80 -26.84 12.96
N HIS A 198 2.29 -27.15 11.76
CA HIS A 198 2.94 -28.01 10.76
C HIS A 198 2.98 -27.33 9.38
N LEU A 199 3.34 -26.05 9.35
CA LEU A 199 3.47 -25.31 8.10
C LEU A 199 4.83 -25.58 7.44
N PRO A 200 4.90 -25.52 6.10
CA PRO A 200 6.18 -25.57 5.38
C PRO A 200 7.08 -24.41 5.80
N GLN A 201 8.40 -24.66 5.67
CA GLN A 201 9.39 -23.63 6.00
C GLN A 201 9.24 -22.40 5.08
N PRO A 202 9.25 -21.20 5.65
CA PRO A 202 9.16 -19.98 4.87
C PRO A 202 10.46 -19.68 4.12
N VAL A 203 10.35 -18.96 3.00
CA VAL A 203 11.49 -18.41 2.25
C VAL A 203 11.73 -16.98 2.74
N PRO A 204 12.77 -16.69 3.55
CA PRO A 204 12.98 -15.41 4.20
C PRO A 204 13.09 -14.22 3.23
N ASP A 205 13.73 -14.41 2.07
CA ASP A 205 13.90 -13.39 1.04
C ASP A 205 12.56 -12.83 0.50
N ARG A 206 11.45 -13.55 0.73
CA ARG A 206 10.10 -13.14 0.30
C ARG A 206 9.41 -12.20 1.29
N TYR A 207 9.97 -11.97 2.47
CA TYR A 207 9.44 -10.99 3.42
C TYR A 207 9.59 -9.55 2.91
N LYS A 208 10.55 -9.29 2.02
CA LYS A 208 10.83 -7.97 1.43
C LYS A 208 9.65 -7.34 0.68
N PHE A 209 8.69 -8.13 0.20
CA PHE A 209 7.49 -7.61 -0.47
C PHE A 209 6.50 -6.94 0.48
N GLY A 210 6.70 -7.03 1.78
CA GLY A 210 5.88 -6.35 2.78
C GLY A 210 4.46 -6.91 2.92
N LEU A 211 3.61 -6.10 3.50
CA LEU A 211 2.17 -6.31 3.62
C LEU A 211 1.44 -5.16 2.92
N CYS A 212 0.38 -5.49 2.25
CA CYS A 212 -0.54 -4.58 1.58
C CYS A 212 -1.70 -4.19 2.53
N PRO A 213 -1.65 -3.11 3.33
CA PRO A 213 -2.69 -2.80 4.31
C PRO A 213 -4.09 -2.71 3.71
N LEU A 214 -4.25 -2.04 2.57
CA LEU A 214 -5.54 -1.92 1.89
C LEU A 214 -6.14 -3.29 1.57
N HIS A 215 -5.35 -4.17 0.93
CA HIS A 215 -5.82 -5.51 0.61
C HIS A 215 -6.06 -6.37 1.86
N LYS A 216 -5.35 -6.12 2.98
CA LYS A 216 -5.65 -6.81 4.25
C LYS A 216 -7.00 -6.38 4.82
N TRP A 217 -7.34 -5.07 4.77
CA TRP A 217 -8.68 -4.61 5.14
C TRP A 217 -9.77 -5.31 4.33
N ILE A 218 -9.63 -5.34 3.01
CA ILE A 218 -10.62 -5.96 2.11
C ILE A 218 -10.71 -7.46 2.36
N ARG A 219 -9.59 -8.18 2.44
CA ARG A 219 -9.59 -9.65 2.56
C ARG A 219 -10.01 -10.17 3.93
N CYS A 220 -9.67 -9.46 5.01
CA CYS A 220 -10.19 -9.79 6.33
C CYS A 220 -11.70 -9.54 6.39
N PHE A 221 -12.17 -8.43 5.82
CA PHE A 221 -13.60 -8.15 5.71
C PHE A 221 -14.34 -9.22 4.90
N GLU A 222 -13.84 -9.60 3.74
CA GLU A 222 -14.41 -10.68 2.92
C GLU A 222 -14.44 -12.01 3.70
N MET A 223 -13.39 -12.34 4.43
CA MET A 223 -13.39 -13.53 5.27
C MET A 223 -14.52 -13.49 6.31
N MET A 224 -14.68 -12.34 7.00
CA MET A 224 -15.74 -12.11 8.00
C MET A 224 -17.15 -12.10 7.40
N LEU A 225 -17.32 -11.91 6.10
CA LEU A 225 -18.58 -12.11 5.38
C LEU A 225 -18.76 -13.57 4.94
N HIS A 226 -17.69 -14.23 4.52
CA HIS A 226 -17.77 -15.57 3.95
C HIS A 226 -17.95 -16.67 5.00
N ILE A 227 -17.52 -16.49 6.22
CA ILE A 227 -17.82 -17.39 7.33
C ILE A 227 -19.35 -17.42 7.59
N PRO A 228 -20.01 -16.27 7.87
CA PRO A 228 -21.45 -16.20 8.07
C PRO A 228 -22.31 -16.80 6.99
N TYR A 229 -21.94 -16.62 5.72
CA TYR A 229 -22.70 -17.20 4.61
C TYR A 229 -22.76 -18.74 4.65
N ARG A 230 -21.79 -19.38 5.34
CA ARG A 230 -21.66 -20.84 5.43
C ARG A 230 -22.04 -21.42 6.79
N LEU A 231 -22.38 -20.58 7.77
CA LEU A 231 -22.84 -21.04 9.08
C LEU A 231 -24.00 -22.04 9.02
N PRO A 232 -24.99 -21.92 8.08
CA PRO A 232 -26.10 -22.87 8.03
C PRO A 232 -25.68 -24.30 7.74
N PHE A 233 -24.58 -24.55 7.03
CA PHE A 233 -24.14 -25.90 6.66
C PHE A 233 -22.72 -26.25 7.13
N GLN A 234 -21.96 -25.29 7.65
CA GLN A 234 -20.63 -25.48 8.24
C GLN A 234 -19.63 -26.28 7.39
N LYS A 235 -19.59 -26.00 6.08
CA LYS A 235 -18.66 -26.62 5.13
C LYS A 235 -17.82 -25.54 4.43
N TRP A 236 -16.57 -25.85 4.10
CA TRP A 236 -15.70 -24.96 3.32
C TRP A 236 -16.31 -24.52 1.99
N ARG A 237 -17.04 -25.43 1.32
CA ARG A 237 -17.71 -25.17 0.05
C ARG A 237 -19.12 -25.72 0.10
N ALA A 238 -20.07 -24.98 -0.46
CA ALA A 238 -21.40 -25.48 -0.74
C ALA A 238 -21.30 -26.60 -1.81
N GLN A 239 -21.73 -27.80 -1.48
CA GLN A 239 -21.63 -28.97 -2.34
C GLN A 239 -22.97 -29.32 -2.97
N SER A 240 -24.04 -29.34 -2.19
CA SER A 240 -25.40 -29.63 -2.66
C SER A 240 -26.12 -28.32 -3.07
N ASP A 241 -27.28 -28.50 -3.72
CA ASP A 241 -28.12 -27.37 -4.10
C ASP A 241 -28.81 -26.74 -2.88
N GLU A 242 -29.06 -27.54 -1.82
CA GLU A 242 -29.53 -27.07 -0.53
C GLU A 242 -28.47 -26.17 0.13
N ASP A 243 -27.19 -26.57 0.15
CA ASP A 243 -26.08 -25.76 0.66
C ASP A 243 -26.00 -24.43 -0.10
N LYS A 244 -26.13 -24.46 -1.44
CA LYS A 244 -26.09 -23.25 -2.29
C LYS A 244 -27.27 -22.32 -2.03
N SER A 245 -28.48 -22.88 -1.87
CA SER A 245 -29.68 -22.12 -1.55
C SER A 245 -29.58 -21.47 -0.18
N ALA A 246 -29.18 -22.22 0.85
CA ALA A 246 -28.98 -21.72 2.20
C ALA A 246 -27.92 -20.62 2.24
N MET A 247 -26.81 -20.77 1.49
CA MET A 247 -25.78 -19.74 1.37
C MET A 247 -26.31 -18.47 0.70
N ALA A 248 -27.09 -18.60 -0.37
CA ALA A 248 -27.64 -17.46 -1.10
C ALA A 248 -28.66 -16.67 -0.24
N GLU A 249 -29.52 -17.39 0.48
CA GLU A 249 -30.47 -16.78 1.40
C GLU A 249 -29.77 -16.06 2.55
N ARG A 250 -28.80 -16.71 3.20
CA ARG A 250 -28.05 -16.10 4.30
C ARG A 250 -27.23 -14.90 3.83
N LYS A 251 -26.61 -14.97 2.65
CA LYS A 251 -25.91 -13.86 2.02
C LYS A 251 -26.84 -12.67 1.83
N LYS A 252 -28.05 -12.89 1.28
CA LYS A 252 -29.03 -11.82 1.08
C LYS A 252 -29.45 -11.18 2.41
N GLN A 253 -29.76 -11.99 3.42
CA GLN A 253 -30.10 -11.48 4.76
C GLN A 253 -29.01 -10.55 5.32
N ILE A 254 -27.75 -10.98 5.24
CA ILE A 254 -26.60 -10.19 5.72
C ILE A 254 -26.44 -8.90 4.89
N GLN A 255 -26.57 -8.96 3.58
CA GLN A 255 -26.52 -7.79 2.70
C GLN A 255 -27.61 -6.77 3.03
N ASP A 256 -28.82 -7.21 3.30
CA ASP A 256 -29.96 -6.36 3.67
C ASP A 256 -29.74 -5.72 5.06
N LEU A 257 -29.19 -6.48 6.01
CA LEU A 257 -28.83 -5.96 7.33
C LEU A 257 -27.69 -4.91 7.28
N PHE A 258 -26.63 -5.19 6.52
CA PHE A 258 -25.57 -4.19 6.32
C PHE A 258 -26.11 -2.90 5.70
N ARG A 259 -27.00 -3.03 4.72
CA ARG A 259 -27.62 -1.89 4.06
C ARG A 259 -28.51 -1.09 5.00
N SER A 260 -29.38 -1.75 5.78
CA SER A 260 -30.33 -1.09 6.67
C SER A 260 -29.69 -0.52 7.93
N GLN A 261 -28.73 -1.22 8.54
CA GLN A 261 -28.16 -0.83 9.84
C GLN A 261 -26.87 0.00 9.73
N LEU A 262 -26.07 -0.18 8.68
CA LEU A 262 -24.77 0.49 8.49
C LEU A 262 -24.71 1.35 7.22
N GLY A 263 -25.77 1.33 6.37
CA GLY A 263 -25.79 2.03 5.10
C GLY A 263 -24.74 1.52 4.09
N LEU A 264 -24.30 0.25 4.23
CA LEU A 264 -23.24 -0.34 3.42
C LEU A 264 -23.80 -1.34 2.41
N LYS A 265 -23.32 -1.26 1.18
CA LYS A 265 -23.53 -2.30 0.17
C LYS A 265 -22.34 -3.25 0.19
N VAL A 266 -22.54 -4.48 0.63
CA VAL A 266 -21.48 -5.48 0.75
C VAL A 266 -21.65 -6.59 -0.27
N ASP A 267 -20.53 -7.08 -0.80
CA ASP A 267 -20.42 -8.23 -1.69
C ASP A 267 -21.39 -8.20 -2.89
N GLN A 268 -21.66 -6.98 -3.39
CA GLN A 268 -22.45 -6.76 -4.61
C GLN A 268 -21.50 -6.78 -5.81
N PRO A 269 -21.80 -7.54 -6.87
CA PRO A 269 -21.00 -7.51 -8.09
C PRO A 269 -20.96 -6.10 -8.70
N LYS A 270 -19.75 -5.65 -9.07
CA LYS A 270 -19.54 -4.44 -9.89
C LYS A 270 -18.99 -4.88 -11.24
N PRO A 271 -19.76 -4.77 -12.35
CA PRO A 271 -19.29 -5.20 -13.67
C PRO A 271 -17.93 -4.57 -14.02
N GLY A 272 -16.93 -5.40 -14.30
CA GLY A 272 -15.56 -4.96 -14.60
C GLY A 272 -14.69 -4.54 -13.41
N TYR A 273 -15.24 -4.53 -12.17
CA TYR A 273 -14.53 -4.02 -10.98
C TYR A 273 -14.62 -4.95 -9.75
N GLY A 274 -14.95 -6.21 -9.93
CA GLY A 274 -15.08 -7.17 -8.81
C GLY A 274 -16.37 -6.95 -8.00
N THR A 275 -16.25 -6.61 -6.72
CA THR A 275 -17.39 -6.42 -5.81
C THR A 275 -17.42 -5.03 -5.19
N SER A 276 -18.48 -4.76 -4.39
CA SER A 276 -18.60 -3.54 -3.59
C SER A 276 -17.67 -3.50 -2.36
N ASN A 277 -16.91 -4.58 -2.10
CA ASN A 277 -16.00 -4.66 -0.97
C ASN A 277 -14.70 -3.93 -1.28
N ASP A 278 -14.66 -2.65 -0.97
CA ASP A 278 -13.46 -1.82 -1.05
C ASP A 278 -12.93 -1.47 0.36
N GLY A 279 -11.78 -0.82 0.42
CA GLY A 279 -11.14 -0.47 1.70
C GLY A 279 -12.00 0.41 2.60
N ASN A 280 -12.81 1.32 2.02
CA ASN A 280 -13.70 2.18 2.80
C ASN A 280 -14.88 1.41 3.37
N THR A 281 -15.48 0.54 2.57
CA THR A 281 -16.54 -0.35 3.02
C THR A 281 -16.06 -1.21 4.18
N ALA A 282 -14.85 -1.80 4.06
CA ALA A 282 -14.25 -2.59 5.12
C ALA A 282 -14.03 -1.77 6.40
N ARG A 283 -13.37 -0.60 6.31
CA ARG A 283 -13.11 0.27 7.48
C ARG A 283 -14.40 0.72 8.16
N ARG A 284 -15.41 1.09 7.39
CA ARG A 284 -16.73 1.48 7.94
C ARG A 284 -17.46 0.32 8.60
N ALA A 285 -17.33 -0.90 8.08
CA ALA A 285 -17.92 -2.08 8.71
C ALA A 285 -17.26 -2.37 10.07
N PHE A 286 -15.93 -2.36 10.12
CA PHE A 286 -15.18 -2.60 11.36
C PHE A 286 -15.31 -1.46 12.38
N SER A 287 -15.70 -0.24 11.99
CA SER A 287 -15.84 0.88 12.94
C SER A 287 -16.95 0.70 13.98
N ASP A 288 -17.88 -0.24 13.78
CA ASP A 288 -18.91 -0.65 14.74
C ASP A 288 -18.86 -2.18 14.87
N GLU A 289 -17.89 -2.67 15.65
CA GLU A 289 -17.55 -4.09 15.81
C GLU A 289 -18.75 -4.90 16.31
N THR A 290 -19.46 -4.37 17.32
CA THR A 290 -20.64 -5.00 17.91
C THR A 290 -21.76 -5.19 16.88
N LYS A 291 -22.08 -4.15 16.09
CA LYS A 291 -23.06 -4.29 15.01
C LYS A 291 -22.58 -5.25 13.93
N PHE A 292 -21.31 -5.16 13.55
CA PHE A 292 -20.75 -6.08 12.55
C PHE A 292 -20.89 -7.53 13.02
N ALA A 293 -20.46 -7.83 14.25
CA ALA A 293 -20.57 -9.16 14.85
C ALA A 293 -22.03 -9.65 14.88
N ASN A 294 -22.96 -8.81 15.34
CA ASN A 294 -24.39 -9.15 15.43
C ASN A 294 -25.04 -9.40 14.06
N ILE A 295 -24.79 -8.56 13.06
CA ILE A 295 -25.29 -8.74 11.68
C ILE A 295 -24.81 -10.09 11.11
N CYS A 296 -23.56 -10.40 11.32
CA CYS A 296 -22.94 -11.61 10.80
C CYS A 296 -23.23 -12.86 11.64
N GLY A 297 -23.49 -12.72 12.93
CA GLY A 297 -23.55 -13.83 13.88
C GLY A 297 -22.15 -14.39 14.14
N LEU A 298 -21.15 -13.51 14.21
CA LEU A 298 -19.77 -13.84 14.54
C LEU A 298 -19.48 -13.56 16.01
N GLU A 299 -18.44 -14.20 16.54
CA GLU A 299 -17.90 -13.86 17.83
C GLU A 299 -17.30 -12.45 17.81
N GLU A 300 -17.77 -11.56 18.70
CA GLU A 300 -17.39 -10.15 18.73
C GLU A 300 -15.89 -9.98 18.99
N ASN A 301 -15.32 -10.77 19.87
CA ASN A 301 -13.88 -10.74 20.18
C ASN A 301 -13.04 -11.05 18.94
N LEU A 302 -13.48 -11.96 18.06
CA LEU A 302 -12.76 -12.24 16.82
C LEU A 302 -12.78 -11.03 15.86
N VAL A 303 -13.94 -10.37 15.72
CA VAL A 303 -14.09 -9.16 14.91
C VAL A 303 -13.19 -8.04 15.46
N HIS A 304 -13.23 -7.82 16.78
CA HIS A 304 -12.38 -6.86 17.48
C HIS A 304 -10.89 -7.12 17.24
N ARG A 305 -10.42 -8.34 17.43
CA ARG A 305 -9.00 -8.69 17.23
C ARG A 305 -8.53 -8.44 15.81
N PHE A 306 -9.33 -8.77 14.80
CA PHE A 306 -9.00 -8.43 13.40
C PHE A 306 -8.96 -6.91 13.20
N HIS A 307 -9.88 -6.15 13.78
CA HIS A 307 -9.87 -4.70 13.69
C HIS A 307 -8.60 -4.11 14.30
N MET A 308 -8.16 -4.55 15.48
CA MET A 308 -6.92 -4.10 16.12
C MET A 308 -5.69 -4.40 15.26
N ILE A 309 -5.59 -5.59 14.67
CA ILE A 309 -4.51 -5.95 13.72
C ILE A 309 -4.51 -5.00 12.52
N LEU A 310 -5.67 -4.71 11.93
CA LEU A 310 -5.80 -3.85 10.76
C LEU A 310 -5.45 -2.39 11.06
N ILE A 311 -5.84 -1.88 12.24
CA ILE A 311 -5.42 -0.55 12.72
C ILE A 311 -3.90 -0.52 12.93
N ALA A 312 -3.32 -1.52 13.56
CA ALA A 312 -1.88 -1.62 13.80
C ALA A 312 -1.10 -1.52 12.47
N LEU A 313 -1.49 -2.28 11.45
CA LEU A 313 -0.88 -2.24 10.12
C LEU A 313 -0.96 -0.86 9.44
N SER A 314 -2.08 -0.15 9.66
CA SER A 314 -2.36 1.13 8.99
C SER A 314 -1.89 2.34 9.79
N SER A 315 -1.45 2.16 11.03
CA SER A 315 -1.15 3.24 11.97
C SER A 315 0.06 4.11 11.58
N GLY A 316 1.00 3.57 10.81
CA GLY A 316 2.30 4.20 10.55
C GLY A 316 3.24 4.17 11.77
N LEU A 317 2.87 3.50 12.85
CA LEU A 317 3.71 3.34 14.04
C LEU A 317 4.67 2.14 13.88
N PRO A 318 5.87 2.21 14.47
CA PRO A 318 6.78 1.07 14.51
C PRO A 318 6.23 -0.02 15.43
N MET A 319 5.87 -1.17 14.85
CA MET A 319 5.37 -2.32 15.61
C MET A 319 6.51 -3.14 16.19
N ASN A 320 6.29 -3.68 17.39
CA ASN A 320 7.14 -4.73 17.96
C ASN A 320 6.77 -6.08 17.31
N PRO A 321 7.68 -6.73 16.56
CA PRO A 321 7.35 -7.93 15.82
C PRO A 321 6.88 -9.09 16.70
N GLN A 322 7.45 -9.24 17.91
CA GLN A 322 7.11 -10.31 18.82
C GLN A 322 5.70 -10.12 19.40
N LYS A 323 5.41 -8.92 19.94
CA LYS A 323 4.08 -8.59 20.49
C LYS A 323 3.00 -8.71 19.42
N PHE A 324 3.24 -8.14 18.23
CA PHE A 324 2.33 -8.25 17.08
C PHE A 324 2.14 -9.71 16.63
N GLY A 325 3.22 -10.47 16.56
CA GLY A 325 3.19 -11.88 16.17
C GLY A 325 2.38 -12.75 17.12
N THR A 326 2.57 -12.57 18.44
CA THR A 326 1.77 -13.27 19.47
C THR A 326 0.29 -12.94 19.30
N TYR A 327 -0.06 -11.67 19.16
CA TYR A 327 -1.46 -11.24 18.97
C TYR A 327 -2.08 -11.85 17.70
N CYS A 328 -1.34 -11.86 16.59
CA CYS A 328 -1.78 -12.49 15.34
C CYS A 328 -1.96 -14.00 15.48
N LEU A 329 -1.01 -14.69 16.10
CA LEU A 329 -1.06 -16.15 16.29
C LEU A 329 -2.25 -16.57 17.17
N ASP A 330 -2.51 -15.84 18.24
CA ASP A 330 -3.67 -16.09 19.13
C ASP A 330 -4.99 -15.80 18.40
N THR A 331 -5.00 -14.78 17.51
CA THR A 331 -6.16 -14.52 16.65
C THR A 331 -6.39 -15.66 15.64
N ALA A 332 -5.30 -16.23 15.09
CA ALA A 332 -5.38 -17.38 14.20
C ALA A 332 -5.94 -18.63 14.91
N LYS A 333 -5.46 -18.91 16.14
CA LYS A 333 -6.00 -20.01 16.97
C LYS A 333 -7.48 -19.81 17.27
N LEU A 334 -7.86 -18.64 17.75
CA LEU A 334 -9.28 -18.32 18.02
C LEU A 334 -10.17 -18.53 16.79
N CYS A 335 -9.72 -18.08 15.61
CA CYS A 335 -10.45 -18.26 14.36
C CYS A 335 -10.63 -19.75 13.99
N ILE A 336 -9.58 -20.57 14.18
CA ILE A 336 -9.61 -22.02 13.92
C ILE A 336 -10.51 -22.74 14.92
N ASP A 337 -10.45 -22.39 16.20
CA ASP A 337 -11.25 -23.00 17.26
C ASP A 337 -12.74 -22.71 17.06
N LEU A 338 -13.10 -21.48 16.69
CA LEU A 338 -14.49 -21.08 16.43
C LEU A 338 -15.04 -21.66 15.11
N TYR A 339 -14.21 -21.73 14.08
CA TYR A 339 -14.64 -22.11 12.71
C TYR A 339 -13.71 -23.16 12.07
N PRO A 340 -13.54 -24.36 12.66
CA PRO A 340 -12.56 -25.36 12.19
C PRO A 340 -12.85 -25.87 10.79
N TRP A 341 -14.11 -25.82 10.35
CA TRP A 341 -14.54 -26.19 9.00
C TRP A 341 -14.20 -25.12 7.94
N PHE A 342 -13.91 -23.88 8.35
CA PHE A 342 -13.56 -22.79 7.44
C PHE A 342 -12.05 -22.74 7.24
N LYS A 343 -11.61 -22.73 5.99
CA LYS A 343 -10.20 -22.61 5.65
C LYS A 343 -9.81 -21.17 5.50
N MET A 344 -8.80 -20.78 6.27
CA MET A 344 -8.26 -19.42 6.24
C MET A 344 -7.86 -19.02 4.81
N PRO A 345 -8.20 -17.81 4.32
CA PRO A 345 -7.69 -17.30 3.04
C PRO A 345 -6.18 -17.06 3.08
N VAL A 346 -5.50 -17.24 1.94
CA VAL A 346 -4.04 -17.06 1.84
C VAL A 346 -3.56 -15.69 2.32
N SER A 347 -4.29 -14.62 2.02
CA SER A 347 -3.92 -13.26 2.43
C SER A 347 -4.01 -13.06 3.95
N VAL A 348 -4.97 -13.74 4.60
CA VAL A 348 -5.12 -13.74 6.07
C VAL A 348 -4.04 -14.62 6.69
N HIS A 349 -3.75 -15.79 6.11
CA HIS A 349 -2.61 -16.63 6.52
C HIS A 349 -1.28 -15.86 6.47
N VAL A 350 -1.00 -15.13 5.37
CA VAL A 350 0.21 -14.29 5.28
C VAL A 350 0.25 -13.26 6.42
N LEU A 351 -0.89 -12.64 6.74
CA LEU A 351 -0.97 -11.64 7.80
C LEU A 351 -0.73 -12.26 9.18
N LEU A 352 -1.49 -13.29 9.52
CA LEU A 352 -1.49 -13.84 10.88
C LEU A 352 -0.26 -14.69 11.20
N ILE A 353 0.32 -15.35 10.19
CA ILE A 353 1.43 -16.29 10.38
C ILE A 353 2.80 -15.65 10.06
N HIS A 354 2.87 -14.84 9.00
CA HIS A 354 4.14 -14.25 8.55
C HIS A 354 4.27 -12.76 8.84
N GLY A 355 3.22 -12.13 9.40
CA GLY A 355 3.18 -10.69 9.63
C GLY A 355 4.33 -10.18 10.51
N ALA A 356 4.67 -10.93 11.57
CA ALA A 356 5.77 -10.57 12.47
C ALA A 356 7.13 -10.54 11.76
N GLN A 357 7.43 -11.54 10.92
CA GLN A 357 8.68 -11.63 10.16
C GLN A 357 8.76 -10.53 9.09
N ILE A 358 7.63 -10.25 8.44
CA ILE A 358 7.54 -9.15 7.47
C ILE A 358 7.80 -7.80 8.16
N ILE A 359 7.18 -7.54 9.32
CA ILE A 359 7.44 -6.33 10.11
C ILE A 359 8.91 -6.25 10.52
N SER A 360 9.50 -7.36 10.95
CA SER A 360 10.92 -7.42 11.34
C SER A 360 11.86 -7.10 10.18
N SER A 361 11.50 -7.45 8.94
CA SER A 361 12.30 -7.20 7.73
C SER A 361 12.01 -5.83 7.09
N SER A 362 10.98 -5.13 7.54
CA SER A 362 10.59 -3.84 6.98
C SER A 362 11.50 -2.72 7.50
N VAL A 363 11.95 -1.85 6.60
CA VAL A 363 12.82 -0.71 6.94
C VAL A 363 12.06 0.45 7.59
N LEU A 364 10.76 0.53 7.36
CA LEU A 364 9.85 1.54 7.89
C LEU A 364 8.55 0.87 8.33
N PRO A 365 7.72 1.55 9.14
CA PRO A 365 6.40 1.04 9.52
C PRO A 365 5.57 0.62 8.32
N ILE A 366 4.87 -0.50 8.43
CA ILE A 366 4.09 -1.10 7.32
C ILE A 366 3.09 -0.10 6.72
N GLY A 367 2.43 0.73 7.53
CA GLY A 367 1.51 1.76 7.05
C GLY A 367 2.16 2.79 6.12
N MET A 368 3.45 3.09 6.30
CA MET A 368 4.21 3.96 5.40
C MET A 368 4.57 3.28 4.08
N MET A 369 4.70 1.94 4.10
CA MET A 369 5.06 1.11 2.93
C MET A 369 3.83 0.66 2.11
N SER A 370 2.62 1.13 2.47
CA SER A 370 1.35 0.78 1.84
C SER A 370 1.29 1.10 0.34
N GLU A 371 0.57 0.29 -0.42
CA GLU A 371 0.28 0.46 -1.86
C GLU A 371 -0.82 1.49 -2.16
N GLU A 372 -1.48 2.04 -1.14
CA GLU A 372 -2.66 2.91 -1.31
C GLU A 372 -2.40 4.12 -2.22
N ALA A 373 -1.18 4.67 -2.23
CA ALA A 373 -0.81 5.76 -3.13
C ALA A 373 -0.92 5.36 -4.61
N GLN A 374 -0.49 4.14 -4.97
CA GLN A 374 -0.59 3.58 -6.31
C GLN A 374 -2.05 3.34 -6.72
N GLU A 375 -2.83 2.71 -5.84
CA GLU A 375 -4.25 2.45 -6.08
C GLU A 375 -5.05 3.76 -6.26
N ALA A 376 -4.77 4.77 -5.44
CA ALA A 376 -5.39 6.09 -5.59
C ALA A 376 -4.95 6.76 -6.91
N ARG A 377 -3.70 6.55 -7.36
CA ARG A 377 -3.18 7.08 -8.63
C ARG A 377 -3.90 6.53 -9.85
N ASN A 378 -4.41 5.31 -9.79
CA ASN A 378 -5.24 4.73 -10.85
C ASN A 378 -6.54 5.53 -11.08
N LYS A 379 -7.12 6.11 -10.04
CA LYS A 379 -8.28 7.01 -10.16
C LYS A 379 -7.89 8.33 -10.84
N ASP A 380 -6.74 8.90 -10.46
CA ASP A 380 -6.20 10.10 -11.11
C ASP A 380 -5.92 9.85 -12.60
N ASN A 381 -5.32 8.71 -12.95
CA ASN A 381 -5.06 8.31 -14.32
C ASN A 381 -6.34 8.34 -15.17
N LYS A 382 -7.42 7.75 -14.64
CA LYS A 382 -8.72 7.72 -15.30
C LYS A 382 -9.32 9.13 -15.44
N LEU A 383 -9.29 9.91 -14.36
CA LEU A 383 -9.79 11.28 -14.34
C LEU A 383 -9.04 12.19 -15.33
N PHE A 384 -7.70 12.15 -15.30
CA PHE A 384 -6.86 12.99 -16.16
C PHE A 384 -7.04 12.62 -17.62
N ARG A 385 -7.07 11.32 -17.93
CA ARG A 385 -7.34 10.84 -19.26
C ARG A 385 -8.71 11.27 -19.78
N LEU A 386 -9.75 11.20 -18.93
CA LEU A 386 -11.11 11.51 -19.34
C LEU A 386 -11.34 13.01 -19.51
N LYS A 387 -10.90 13.83 -18.54
CA LYS A 387 -11.30 15.24 -18.43
C LYS A 387 -10.21 16.25 -18.83
N TYR A 388 -8.93 15.89 -18.74
CA TYR A 388 -7.85 16.87 -18.81
C TYR A 388 -6.79 16.60 -19.88
N ALA A 389 -6.88 15.52 -20.61
CA ALA A 389 -5.96 15.21 -21.69
C ALA A 389 -6.54 15.58 -23.06
N ARG A 390 -5.66 16.09 -23.95
CA ARG A 390 -6.00 16.32 -25.36
C ARG A 390 -6.29 14.98 -26.04
N LYS A 391 -7.35 14.94 -26.84
CA LYS A 391 -7.83 13.71 -27.50
C LYS A 391 -7.41 13.64 -28.98
N MET A 392 -6.29 14.27 -29.33
CA MET A 392 -5.78 14.29 -30.71
C MET A 392 -5.17 12.95 -31.12
N SER A 393 -4.45 12.31 -30.22
CA SER A 393 -3.88 10.98 -30.43
C SER A 393 -3.58 10.31 -29.09
N ARG A 394 -3.39 8.98 -29.09
CA ARG A 394 -2.97 8.22 -27.90
C ARG A 394 -1.70 8.76 -27.27
N MET A 395 -0.74 9.19 -28.09
CA MET A 395 0.52 9.76 -27.63
C MET A 395 0.31 11.09 -26.92
N HIS A 396 -0.48 12.02 -27.48
CA HIS A 396 -0.77 13.30 -26.82
C HIS A 396 -1.53 13.09 -25.52
N THR A 397 -2.53 12.18 -25.52
CA THR A 397 -3.26 11.83 -24.30
C THR A 397 -2.34 11.29 -23.21
N MET A 398 -1.45 10.36 -23.58
CA MET A 398 -0.49 9.76 -22.62
C MET A 398 0.48 10.81 -22.09
N SER A 399 1.01 11.67 -22.95
CA SER A 399 1.90 12.76 -22.56
C SER A 399 1.22 13.74 -21.59
N ASP A 400 -0.02 14.13 -21.87
CA ASP A 400 -0.76 15.05 -21.00
C ASP A 400 -1.07 14.42 -19.64
N VAL A 401 -1.47 13.15 -19.61
CA VAL A 401 -1.68 12.41 -18.36
C VAL A 401 -0.38 12.32 -17.57
N PHE A 402 0.72 11.93 -18.23
CA PHE A 402 2.02 11.79 -17.59
C PHE A 402 2.50 13.12 -16.99
N HIS A 403 2.43 14.22 -17.74
CA HIS A 403 2.79 15.55 -17.22
C HIS A 403 1.94 15.96 -16.01
N ARG A 404 0.63 15.69 -16.01
CA ARG A 404 -0.22 15.98 -14.86
C ARG A 404 0.15 15.15 -13.64
N LEU A 405 0.46 13.88 -13.84
CA LEU A 405 0.93 13.02 -12.76
C LEU A 405 2.25 13.53 -12.17
N MET A 406 3.19 14.02 -13.01
CA MET A 406 4.45 14.63 -12.58
C MET A 406 4.19 15.89 -11.75
N VAL A 407 3.31 16.79 -12.19
CA VAL A 407 2.98 18.03 -11.47
C VAL A 407 2.27 17.74 -10.15
N THR A 408 1.27 16.86 -10.16
CA THR A 408 0.49 16.53 -8.95
C THR A 408 1.25 15.65 -7.96
N GLY A 409 2.33 15.01 -8.38
CA GLY A 409 3.26 14.25 -7.53
C GLY A 409 4.52 15.01 -7.13
N ASP A 410 4.68 16.28 -7.56
CA ASP A 410 5.87 17.07 -7.24
C ASP A 410 5.90 17.46 -5.76
N ILE A 411 7.07 17.36 -5.15
CA ILE A 411 7.28 17.56 -3.70
C ILE A 411 6.93 18.98 -3.29
N VAL A 412 7.44 19.98 -4.01
CA VAL A 412 7.25 21.40 -3.66
C VAL A 412 5.82 21.84 -3.93
N ILE A 413 5.25 21.45 -5.06
CA ILE A 413 3.88 21.80 -5.44
C ILE A 413 2.89 21.17 -4.45
N SER A 414 3.07 19.90 -4.14
CA SER A 414 2.20 19.16 -3.23
C SER A 414 2.28 19.68 -1.79
N SER A 415 3.46 20.12 -1.32
CA SER A 415 3.62 20.67 0.03
C SER A 415 2.91 22.02 0.21
N LYS A 416 2.82 22.83 -0.86
CA LYS A 416 2.11 24.12 -0.85
C LYS A 416 0.59 24.00 -0.90
N SER A 417 0.08 22.85 -1.27
CA SER A 417 -1.36 22.62 -1.34
C SER A 417 -1.95 22.54 0.07
N VAL A 418 -2.95 23.39 0.34
CA VAL A 418 -3.67 23.39 1.63
C VAL A 418 -4.35 22.02 1.82
N TYR A 419 -4.01 21.37 2.90
CA TYR A 419 -4.57 20.08 3.28
C TYR A 419 -5.31 20.21 4.60
N ASN A 420 -6.63 20.10 4.55
CA ASN A 420 -7.42 19.96 5.77
C ASN A 420 -7.20 18.57 6.35
N ARG A 421 -6.26 18.47 7.29
CA ARG A 421 -6.05 17.21 8.02
C ARG A 421 -7.30 16.88 8.81
N LYS A 422 -7.97 15.80 8.48
CA LYS A 422 -8.96 15.20 9.39
C LYS A 422 -8.25 14.93 10.73
N LYS A 423 -8.95 15.21 11.83
CA LYS A 423 -8.40 14.87 13.17
C LYS A 423 -8.10 13.37 13.18
N LYS A 424 -6.87 13.03 13.50
CA LYS A 424 -6.46 11.65 13.66
C LYS A 424 -7.21 11.04 14.84
N SER A 425 -7.81 9.88 14.63
CA SER A 425 -8.39 9.11 15.75
C SER A 425 -7.28 8.66 16.71
N PRO A 426 -7.53 8.63 18.03
CA PRO A 426 -6.55 8.10 18.96
C PRO A 426 -6.29 6.61 18.67
N VAL A 427 -5.04 6.20 18.79
CA VAL A 427 -4.67 4.79 18.62
C VAL A 427 -5.21 3.99 19.81
N PRO A 428 -5.93 2.88 19.58
CA PRO A 428 -6.44 2.03 20.65
C PRO A 428 -5.33 1.54 21.60
N PRO A 429 -5.63 1.32 22.90
CA PRO A 429 -4.62 0.85 23.87
C PRO A 429 -3.94 -0.44 23.43
N GLU A 430 -4.68 -1.44 22.97
CA GLU A 430 -4.14 -2.73 22.51
C GLU A 430 -3.15 -2.56 21.34
N VAL A 431 -3.41 -1.62 20.41
CA VAL A 431 -2.50 -1.32 19.32
C VAL A 431 -1.23 -0.67 19.86
N ARG A 432 -1.33 0.21 20.88
CA ARG A 432 -0.15 0.80 21.54
C ARG A 432 0.71 -0.25 22.20
N GLU A 433 0.11 -1.24 22.85
CA GLU A 433 0.82 -2.37 23.47
C GLU A 433 1.64 -3.17 22.44
N MET A 434 1.19 -3.22 21.18
CA MET A 434 1.90 -3.87 20.08
C MET A 434 3.00 -3.00 19.46
N THR A 435 3.15 -1.72 19.83
CA THR A 435 4.23 -0.86 19.29
C THR A 435 5.56 -1.15 19.98
N LYS A 436 6.66 -0.74 19.31
CA LYS A 436 7.96 -0.59 19.97
C LYS A 436 7.82 0.52 21.01
N GLU A 437 8.36 0.30 22.19
CA GLU A 437 8.48 1.38 23.15
C GLU A 437 9.34 2.51 22.55
N PRO A 438 8.92 3.79 22.66
CA PRO A 438 9.79 4.88 22.25
C PRO A 438 11.09 4.77 23.06
N GLU A 439 12.23 4.78 22.38
CA GLU A 439 13.51 4.98 23.07
C GLU A 439 13.35 6.26 23.89
N LEU A 440 13.54 6.17 25.20
CA LEU A 440 13.45 7.30 26.11
C LEU A 440 14.53 8.33 25.75
N VAL A 441 14.18 9.26 24.87
CA VAL A 441 14.92 10.52 24.78
C VAL A 441 14.55 11.30 26.03
N VAL A 442 15.47 11.31 26.97
CA VAL A 442 15.32 12.09 28.21
C VAL A 442 15.15 13.55 27.81
N GLY A 443 13.93 14.10 27.84
CA GLY A 443 13.73 15.53 27.73
C GLY A 443 12.46 16.07 27.12
N GLU A 444 11.63 15.31 26.41
CA GLU A 444 10.38 15.87 25.87
C GLU A 444 9.19 14.93 26.08
N ALA A 445 8.06 15.49 26.53
CA ALA A 445 6.80 14.77 26.63
C ALA A 445 6.35 14.28 25.24
N SER A 446 6.32 12.97 25.03
CA SER A 446 5.94 12.34 23.77
C SER A 446 4.54 12.79 23.36
N PRO A 447 4.35 13.29 22.12
CA PRO A 447 3.01 13.55 21.61
C PRO A 447 2.21 12.23 21.55
N THR A 448 0.97 12.27 21.97
CA THR A 448 0.08 11.10 21.96
C THR A 448 -0.01 10.54 20.53
N PRO A 449 0.29 9.25 20.31
CA PRO A 449 0.21 8.65 18.98
C PRO A 449 -1.22 8.75 18.42
N THR A 450 -1.34 9.12 17.15
CA THR A 450 -2.63 9.25 16.47
C THR A 450 -2.64 8.47 15.16
N TYR A 451 -3.80 7.92 14.81
CA TYR A 451 -4.04 7.14 13.59
C TYR A 451 -4.82 8.00 12.57
N SER A 452 -4.43 7.97 11.31
CA SER A 452 -5.21 8.56 10.21
C SER A 452 -5.78 7.42 9.36
N PRO A 453 -7.10 7.23 9.29
CA PRO A 453 -7.67 6.40 8.25
C PRO A 453 -7.29 7.04 6.90
N SER A 454 -6.84 6.23 5.94
CA SER A 454 -6.50 6.71 4.61
C SER A 454 -7.72 7.39 3.97
N ASP A 455 -7.55 8.63 3.53
CA ASP A 455 -8.55 9.37 2.78
C ASP A 455 -8.66 8.80 1.37
N SER A 456 -9.55 7.83 1.17
CA SER A 456 -10.10 7.59 -0.15
C SER A 456 -11.22 8.61 -0.35
N SER A 457 -10.88 9.66 -1.09
CA SER A 457 -11.70 10.81 -1.46
C SER A 457 -13.19 10.49 -1.62
N GLU A 458 -13.99 11.22 -0.90
CA GLU A 458 -15.35 11.55 -1.30
C GLU A 458 -15.30 12.23 -2.67
N GLY A 459 -15.78 11.55 -3.66
CA GLY A 459 -16.00 12.00 -5.01
C GLY A 459 -17.24 11.30 -5.50
N ASP A 460 -18.37 11.56 -4.85
CA ASP A 460 -19.66 11.20 -5.36
C ASP A 460 -20.66 12.32 -5.08
N SER A 461 -20.91 13.11 -6.08
CA SER A 461 -22.21 13.73 -6.31
C SER A 461 -22.26 14.36 -7.70
N SER A 462 -23.24 13.85 -8.46
CA SER A 462 -23.81 14.23 -9.75
C SER A 462 -23.06 13.77 -10.99
#